data_540392ea281dac8ede4b5e63e8f487f0
#
_entry.id   540392ea281dac8ede4b5e63e8f487f0
#
_cell.length_a   1.000
_cell.length_b   1.000
_cell.length_c   1.000
_cell.angle_alpha   90.00
_cell.angle_beta   90.00
_cell.angle_gamma   90.00
#
_symmetry.space_group_name_H-M   'P 1'
#
loop_
_entity.id
_entity.type
_entity.pdbx_description
1 polymer ?
#
loop_
_entity_poly.entity_id
_entity_poly.type
_entity_poly.pdbx_seq_one_letter_code
_entity_poly.pdbx_strand_id
1 'polypeptide(L)'
;MAGRARWWLGALSVVAVVVVLAVAGIHHSSEPQTQHGASRSTAASSAIQTWRGAHQPSEGDALARGSVSAPVVVAEWGDFQCPFCRAFDLDSQPVLIGDYVQTGKVRFEWHDLAKLGPESVLAARGARAAARQGAFWAFHDAFYRDQAPENSGAVTEQSLMAMARNAGLDVDRFVADLADPAIADAVERDRSDARQLGITHVPSFLVNDELLIGAQSLDTLRRVIDAAAVKAP
;
A
#
# COMPACT_ATOMS: atom_id res chain seq x y z
N MET A 1 9.13 -15.20 85.74
CA MET A 1 7.97 -14.69 86.48
C MET A 1 6.79 -14.85 85.53
N ALA A 2 6.02 -15.91 85.71
CA ALA A 2 4.70 -16.01 86.39
C ALA A 2 3.72 -15.03 85.66
N GLY A 3 2.72 -15.48 85.03
CA GLY A 3 1.64 -16.37 85.36
C GLY A 3 0.54 -16.26 84.32
N ARG A 4 0.00 -17.32 84.10
CA ARG A 4 -1.37 -17.88 84.42
C ARG A 4 -2.42 -17.65 83.31
N ALA A 5 -2.71 -18.78 82.75
CA ALA A 5 -3.92 -19.15 82.05
C ALA A 5 -5.20 -18.65 82.66
N ARG A 6 -6.27 -18.49 81.88
CA ARG A 6 -7.61 -18.95 82.25
C ARG A 6 -8.49 -19.10 80.99
N TRP A 7 -9.03 -20.30 80.95
CA TRP A 7 -10.09 -20.81 80.12
C TRP A 7 -11.41 -20.08 80.38
N TRP A 8 -12.21 -19.93 79.33
CA TRP A 8 -13.68 -20.16 79.46
C TRP A 8 -14.21 -20.63 78.08
N LEU A 9 -14.86 -21.77 78.15
CA LEU A 9 -15.74 -22.42 77.21
C LEU A 9 -17.02 -21.58 77.01
N GLY A 10 -17.60 -21.60 75.87
CA GLY A 10 -18.95 -21.13 75.73
C GLY A 10 -19.52 -21.04 74.33
N ALA A 11 -20.35 -22.02 74.02
CA ALA A 11 -21.50 -21.95 73.15
C ALA A 11 -21.33 -22.10 71.65
N LEU A 12 -21.62 -23.32 71.20
CA LEU A 12 -22.14 -23.68 69.87
C LEU A 12 -23.38 -22.85 69.55
N SER A 13 -23.33 -22.08 68.49
CA SER A 13 -24.55 -21.62 67.81
C SER A 13 -24.43 -22.06 66.32
N VAL A 14 -25.22 -23.12 66.07
CA VAL A 14 -25.46 -23.59 64.69
C VAL A 14 -26.34 -22.56 64.02
N VAL A 15 -25.73 -21.74 63.15
CA VAL A 15 -26.47 -20.92 62.18
C VAL A 15 -26.47 -21.68 60.88
N ALA A 16 -27.58 -22.27 60.51
CA ALA A 16 -27.85 -22.84 59.22
C ALA A 16 -27.94 -21.70 58.23
N VAL A 17 -26.83 -21.46 57.45
CA VAL A 17 -26.87 -20.59 56.30
C VAL A 17 -27.48 -21.38 55.14
N VAL A 18 -28.76 -21.11 54.88
CA VAL A 18 -29.40 -21.52 53.63
C VAL A 18 -28.70 -20.82 52.47
N VAL A 19 -27.82 -21.52 51.77
CA VAL A 19 -27.25 -21.06 50.54
C VAL A 19 -28.33 -21.18 49.45
N VAL A 20 -29.03 -20.08 49.19
CA VAL A 20 -29.85 -19.93 47.99
C VAL A 20 -28.88 -19.78 46.83
N LEU A 21 -28.65 -20.88 46.11
CA LEU A 21 -28.02 -20.84 44.78
C LEU A 21 -28.95 -20.11 43.83
N ALA A 22 -28.83 -18.78 43.78
CA ALA A 22 -29.28 -18.01 42.63
C ALA A 22 -28.37 -18.38 41.45
N VAL A 23 -28.83 -19.30 40.60
CA VAL A 23 -28.27 -19.51 39.28
C VAL A 23 -28.59 -18.26 38.48
N ALA A 24 -27.76 -17.21 38.64
CA ALA A 24 -27.71 -16.11 37.70
C ALA A 24 -27.14 -16.69 36.43
N GLY A 25 -28.00 -16.92 35.44
CA GLY A 25 -27.60 -17.24 34.09
C GLY A 25 -26.67 -16.15 33.58
N ILE A 26 -25.39 -16.48 33.49
CA ILE A 26 -24.43 -15.68 32.75
C ILE A 26 -24.85 -15.84 31.29
N HIS A 27 -25.76 -14.97 30.85
CA HIS A 27 -25.90 -14.72 29.43
C HIS A 27 -24.54 -14.17 28.94
N HIS A 28 -23.70 -15.05 28.44
CA HIS A 28 -22.63 -14.67 27.56
C HIS A 28 -23.32 -14.04 26.35
N SER A 29 -23.44 -12.73 26.37
CA SER A 29 -23.70 -11.95 25.16
C SER A 29 -22.48 -12.17 24.28
N SER A 30 -22.58 -13.16 23.39
CA SER A 30 -21.65 -13.34 22.29
C SER A 30 -21.78 -12.08 21.42
N GLU A 31 -20.90 -11.11 21.65
CA GLU A 31 -20.80 -9.94 20.79
C GLU A 31 -20.56 -10.43 19.35
N PRO A 32 -21.27 -9.88 18.36
CA PRO A 32 -21.14 -10.27 16.97
C PRO A 32 -19.89 -9.63 16.34
N GLN A 33 -18.68 -9.98 16.82
CA GLN A 33 -17.43 -9.50 16.23
C GLN A 33 -17.13 -10.13 14.86
N THR A 34 -17.74 -11.24 14.51
CA THR A 34 -17.54 -11.96 13.24
C THR A 34 -18.21 -11.29 12.05
N GLN A 35 -19.28 -10.54 12.23
CA GLN A 35 -20.00 -9.92 11.10
C GLN A 35 -19.29 -8.70 10.50
N HIS A 36 -18.57 -7.92 11.30
CA HIS A 36 -17.84 -6.73 10.82
C HIS A 36 -16.59 -7.10 9.99
N GLY A 37 -15.92 -8.19 10.33
CA GLY A 37 -14.77 -8.70 9.57
C GLY A 37 -15.17 -9.22 8.19
N ALA A 38 -16.22 -10.01 8.11
CA ALA A 38 -16.73 -10.58 6.86
C ALA A 38 -17.25 -9.48 5.91
N SER A 39 -17.99 -8.49 6.42
CA SER A 39 -18.48 -7.36 5.61
C SER A 39 -17.37 -6.49 5.04
N ARG A 40 -16.30 -6.23 5.80
CA ARG A 40 -15.13 -5.47 5.31
C ARG A 40 -14.35 -6.23 4.25
N SER A 41 -14.16 -7.53 4.43
CA SER A 41 -13.48 -8.40 3.46
C SER A 41 -14.25 -8.45 2.13
N THR A 42 -15.57 -8.59 2.17
CA THR A 42 -16.42 -8.59 0.97
C THR A 42 -16.40 -7.25 0.25
N ALA A 43 -16.46 -6.13 0.99
CA ALA A 43 -16.40 -4.79 0.39
C ALA A 43 -15.05 -4.52 -0.27
N ALA A 44 -13.93 -4.90 0.37
CA ALA A 44 -12.61 -4.76 -0.21
C ALA A 44 -12.45 -5.60 -1.48
N SER A 45 -12.90 -6.85 -1.47
CA SER A 45 -12.88 -7.72 -2.65
C SER A 45 -13.72 -7.14 -3.80
N SER A 46 -14.90 -6.58 -3.50
CA SER A 46 -15.75 -5.93 -4.50
C SER A 46 -15.09 -4.69 -5.10
N ALA A 47 -14.42 -3.86 -4.28
CA ALA A 47 -13.69 -2.69 -4.76
C ALA A 47 -12.53 -3.07 -5.69
N ILE A 48 -11.77 -4.11 -5.34
CA ILE A 48 -10.67 -4.64 -6.17
C ILE A 48 -11.21 -5.15 -7.51
N GLN A 49 -12.29 -5.92 -7.52
CA GLN A 49 -12.90 -6.43 -8.76
C GLN A 49 -13.41 -5.28 -9.65
N THR A 50 -14.02 -4.26 -9.06
CA THR A 50 -14.48 -3.07 -9.79
C THR A 50 -13.30 -2.33 -10.40
N TRP A 51 -12.24 -2.09 -9.63
CA TRP A 51 -11.05 -1.42 -10.10
C TRP A 51 -10.39 -2.21 -11.24
N ARG A 52 -10.18 -3.51 -11.09
CA ARG A 52 -9.61 -4.38 -12.13
C ARG A 52 -10.45 -4.39 -13.41
N GLY A 53 -11.78 -4.35 -13.28
CA GLY A 53 -12.68 -4.24 -14.43
C GLY A 53 -12.49 -2.96 -15.24
N ALA A 54 -12.16 -1.85 -14.56
CA ALA A 54 -11.90 -0.54 -15.15
C ALA A 54 -10.45 -0.38 -15.65
N HIS A 55 -9.49 -1.05 -15.01
CA HIS A 55 -8.05 -0.95 -15.27
C HIS A 55 -7.55 -2.22 -15.97
N GLN A 56 -7.81 -2.32 -17.26
CA GLN A 56 -7.29 -3.42 -18.06
C GLN A 56 -5.87 -3.10 -18.53
N PRO A 57 -4.90 -4.04 -18.41
CA PRO A 57 -3.57 -3.88 -18.98
C PRO A 57 -3.63 -3.53 -20.46
N SER A 58 -2.83 -2.55 -20.89
CA SER A 58 -2.74 -2.13 -22.28
C SER A 58 -1.31 -2.21 -22.79
N GLU A 59 -1.17 -2.51 -24.09
CA GLU A 59 0.13 -2.44 -24.77
C GLU A 59 0.60 -0.99 -24.82
N GLY A 60 1.91 -0.79 -24.62
CA GLY A 60 2.51 0.54 -24.72
C GLY A 60 2.21 1.46 -23.52
N ASP A 61 1.64 0.95 -22.44
CA ASP A 61 1.51 1.72 -21.20
C ASP A 61 2.89 2.07 -20.65
N ALA A 62 3.21 3.37 -20.69
CA ALA A 62 4.51 3.87 -20.28
C ALA A 62 4.81 3.69 -18.79
N LEU A 63 3.77 3.53 -17.95
CA LEU A 63 3.88 3.31 -16.51
C LEU A 63 3.94 1.83 -16.15
N ALA A 64 4.03 0.94 -17.13
CA ALA A 64 4.12 -0.49 -16.92
C ALA A 64 5.41 -1.10 -17.45
N ARG A 65 5.85 -2.18 -16.82
CA ARG A 65 6.94 -3.07 -17.28
C ARG A 65 6.40 -4.50 -17.38
N GLY A 66 6.73 -5.21 -18.43
CA GLY A 66 6.30 -6.60 -18.67
C GLY A 66 5.14 -6.73 -19.62
N SER A 67 4.81 -7.98 -19.96
CA SER A 67 3.78 -8.31 -20.94
C SER A 67 2.37 -8.05 -20.42
N VAL A 68 1.47 -7.61 -21.30
CA VAL A 68 0.02 -7.54 -20.99
C VAL A 68 -0.59 -8.93 -20.77
N SER A 69 0.05 -9.97 -21.28
CA SER A 69 -0.38 -11.37 -21.09
C SER A 69 0.23 -12.04 -19.85
N ALA A 70 0.97 -11.29 -19.01
CA ALA A 70 1.53 -11.85 -17.78
C ALA A 70 0.39 -12.34 -16.85
N PRO A 71 0.51 -13.55 -16.27
CA PRO A 71 -0.54 -14.12 -15.42
C PRO A 71 -0.73 -13.37 -14.10
N VAL A 72 0.28 -12.61 -13.67
CA VAL A 72 0.22 -11.81 -12.45
C VAL A 72 0.45 -10.34 -12.77
N VAL A 73 -0.42 -9.47 -12.26
CA VAL A 73 -0.25 -8.02 -12.27
C VAL A 73 0.12 -7.58 -10.85
N VAL A 74 1.20 -6.82 -10.73
CA VAL A 74 1.61 -6.14 -9.50
C VAL A 74 1.45 -4.65 -9.75
N ALA A 75 0.42 -4.05 -9.18
CA ALA A 75 0.21 -2.61 -9.19
C ALA A 75 0.77 -2.01 -7.90
N GLU A 76 1.71 -1.08 -8.03
CA GLU A 76 2.27 -0.32 -6.91
C GLU A 76 1.64 1.08 -6.85
N TRP A 77 1.17 1.47 -5.67
CA TRP A 77 0.88 2.87 -5.36
C TRP A 77 2.05 3.46 -4.58
N GLY A 78 2.72 4.42 -5.20
CA GLY A 78 3.92 5.05 -4.67
C GLY A 78 3.84 6.58 -4.60
N ASP A 79 4.78 7.16 -3.85
CA ASP A 79 4.99 8.59 -3.74
C ASP A 79 6.49 8.90 -3.91
N PHE A 80 6.81 9.79 -4.82
CA PHE A 80 8.20 10.13 -5.13
C PHE A 80 8.98 10.74 -3.96
N GLN A 81 8.32 11.29 -2.95
CA GLN A 81 8.99 11.77 -1.74
C GLN A 81 9.13 10.71 -0.63
N CYS A 82 8.46 9.56 -0.76
CA CYS A 82 8.44 8.55 0.28
C CYS A 82 9.78 7.78 0.39
N PRO A 83 10.46 7.79 1.54
CA PRO A 83 11.71 7.07 1.71
C PRO A 83 11.53 5.54 1.66
N PHE A 84 10.36 5.02 2.02
CA PHE A 84 10.06 3.60 1.94
C PHE A 84 9.78 3.15 0.49
N CYS A 85 9.19 4.03 -0.34
CA CYS A 85 9.08 3.79 -1.79
C CYS A 85 10.48 3.75 -2.42
N ARG A 86 11.34 4.73 -2.07
CA ARG A 86 12.74 4.73 -2.51
C ARG A 86 13.46 3.43 -2.14
N ALA A 87 13.34 2.98 -0.89
CA ALA A 87 13.98 1.75 -0.45
C ALA A 87 13.47 0.53 -1.24
N PHE A 88 12.17 0.43 -1.48
CA PHE A 88 11.60 -0.62 -2.31
C PHE A 88 12.14 -0.54 -3.75
N ASP A 89 12.15 0.64 -4.34
CA ASP A 89 12.55 0.86 -5.74
C ASP A 89 14.03 0.55 -5.99
N LEU A 90 14.91 0.89 -5.04
CA LEU A 90 16.34 0.66 -5.18
C LEU A 90 16.77 -0.77 -4.80
N ASP A 91 16.11 -1.38 -3.83
CA ASP A 91 16.56 -2.65 -3.23
C ASP A 91 15.74 -3.86 -3.70
N SER A 92 14.42 -3.73 -3.80
CA SER A 92 13.50 -4.86 -4.04
C SER A 92 12.98 -4.91 -5.48
N GLN A 93 12.59 -3.79 -6.06
CA GLN A 93 12.01 -3.73 -7.40
C GLN A 93 12.95 -4.31 -8.48
N PRO A 94 14.28 -4.02 -8.50
CA PRO A 94 15.17 -4.58 -9.52
C PRO A 94 15.20 -6.11 -9.48
N VAL A 95 15.11 -6.70 -8.29
CA VAL A 95 15.05 -8.16 -8.12
C VAL A 95 13.74 -8.71 -8.67
N LEU A 96 12.59 -8.06 -8.36
CA LEU A 96 11.29 -8.47 -8.89
C LEU A 96 11.23 -8.33 -10.42
N ILE A 97 11.81 -7.27 -10.97
CA ILE A 97 11.91 -7.09 -12.43
C ILE A 97 12.72 -8.23 -13.06
N GLY A 98 13.88 -8.57 -12.47
CA GLY A 98 14.72 -9.67 -12.98
C GLY A 98 14.07 -11.04 -12.87
N ASP A 99 13.53 -11.37 -11.71
CA ASP A 99 13.03 -12.72 -11.41
C ASP A 99 11.65 -13.01 -12.04
N TYR A 100 10.81 -11.99 -12.21
CA TYR A 100 9.41 -12.19 -12.59
C TYR A 100 8.99 -11.43 -13.85
N VAL A 101 9.38 -10.16 -14.01
CA VAL A 101 8.92 -9.37 -15.16
C VAL A 101 9.65 -9.80 -16.43
N GLN A 102 10.99 -9.93 -16.38
CA GLN A 102 11.79 -10.37 -17.53
C GLN A 102 11.48 -11.82 -17.95
N THR A 103 10.97 -12.62 -17.03
CA THR A 103 10.55 -14.00 -17.31
C THR A 103 9.10 -14.10 -17.81
N GLY A 104 8.39 -12.98 -17.96
CA GLY A 104 7.01 -12.93 -18.44
C GLY A 104 5.96 -13.35 -17.42
N LYS A 105 6.34 -13.60 -16.17
CA LYS A 105 5.43 -14.03 -15.10
C LYS A 105 4.63 -12.87 -14.50
N VAL A 106 5.20 -11.67 -14.47
CA VAL A 106 4.62 -10.49 -13.85
C VAL A 106 4.59 -9.34 -14.84
N ARG A 107 3.48 -8.59 -14.83
CA ARG A 107 3.39 -7.21 -15.28
C ARG A 107 3.43 -6.32 -14.05
N PHE A 108 4.36 -5.37 -14.02
CA PHE A 108 4.51 -4.41 -12.94
C PHE A 108 3.99 -3.05 -13.41
N GLU A 109 3.10 -2.43 -12.63
CA GLU A 109 2.43 -1.17 -12.95
C GLU A 109 2.60 -0.15 -11.83
N TRP A 110 2.88 1.10 -12.21
CA TRP A 110 2.98 2.23 -11.29
C TRP A 110 1.69 3.03 -11.26
N HIS A 111 1.26 3.40 -10.06
CA HIS A 111 0.15 4.31 -9.80
C HIS A 111 0.57 5.40 -8.82
N ASP A 112 0.19 6.65 -9.09
CA ASP A 112 0.56 7.76 -8.24
C ASP A 112 -0.32 7.84 -6.99
N LEU A 113 0.29 7.76 -5.80
CA LEU A 113 -0.35 8.18 -4.56
C LEU A 113 0.41 9.35 -3.95
N ALA A 114 0.46 10.47 -4.70
CA ALA A 114 1.12 11.71 -4.30
C ALA A 114 0.41 12.34 -3.08
N LYS A 115 0.81 11.95 -1.87
CA LYS A 115 0.12 12.31 -0.62
C LYS A 115 0.97 13.08 0.39
N LEU A 116 2.29 13.12 0.20
CA LEU A 116 3.20 13.71 1.16
C LEU A 116 3.42 15.22 0.98
N GLY A 117 2.62 15.86 0.13
CA GLY A 117 2.62 17.29 -0.02
C GLY A 117 2.64 17.78 -1.48
N PRO A 118 2.74 19.10 -1.70
CA PRO A 118 2.73 19.67 -3.05
C PRO A 118 3.90 19.18 -3.92
N GLU A 119 5.06 18.95 -3.32
CA GLU A 119 6.23 18.43 -4.02
C GLU A 119 6.00 17.02 -4.57
N SER A 120 5.24 16.16 -3.86
CA SER A 120 4.83 14.85 -4.37
C SER A 120 3.96 14.95 -5.61
N VAL A 121 3.00 15.88 -5.61
CA VAL A 121 2.12 16.11 -6.77
C VAL A 121 2.94 16.61 -7.96
N LEU A 122 3.89 17.52 -7.72
CA LEU A 122 4.74 18.05 -8.77
C LEU A 122 5.66 16.98 -9.35
N ALA A 123 6.27 16.14 -8.49
CA ALA A 123 7.10 15.01 -8.91
C ALA A 123 6.32 13.99 -9.76
N ALA A 124 5.12 13.61 -9.32
CA ALA A 124 4.24 12.71 -10.06
C ALA A 124 3.89 13.26 -11.46
N ARG A 125 3.56 14.56 -11.54
CA ARG A 125 3.32 15.22 -12.82
C ARG A 125 4.57 15.22 -13.70
N GLY A 126 5.76 15.45 -13.13
CA GLY A 126 7.03 15.38 -13.86
C GLY A 126 7.31 13.99 -14.43
N ALA A 127 7.08 12.94 -13.64
CA ALA A 127 7.24 11.56 -14.09
C ALA A 127 6.26 11.21 -15.23
N ARG A 128 5.01 11.68 -15.16
CA ARG A 128 4.03 11.51 -16.26
C ARG A 128 4.36 12.34 -17.50
N ALA A 129 4.93 13.52 -17.32
CA ALA A 129 5.46 14.29 -18.47
C ALA A 129 6.60 13.55 -19.18
N ALA A 130 7.51 12.92 -18.42
CA ALA A 130 8.52 12.04 -18.96
C ALA A 130 7.92 10.79 -19.63
N ALA A 131 6.84 10.23 -19.09
CA ALA A 131 6.11 9.11 -19.68
C ALA A 131 5.61 9.40 -21.09
N ARG A 132 5.15 10.63 -21.36
CA ARG A 132 4.71 11.05 -22.71
C ARG A 132 5.84 11.06 -23.76
N GLN A 133 7.08 10.98 -23.30
CA GLN A 133 8.27 10.84 -24.14
C GLN A 133 8.90 9.44 -24.03
N GLY A 134 8.18 8.46 -23.44
CA GLY A 134 8.64 7.08 -23.30
C GLY A 134 9.73 6.89 -22.24
N ALA A 135 9.92 7.85 -21.35
CA ALA A 135 11.02 7.85 -20.39
C ALA A 135 10.57 7.82 -18.91
N PHE A 136 9.34 7.33 -18.63
CA PHE A 136 8.83 7.25 -17.27
C PHE A 136 9.83 6.58 -16.33
N TRP A 137 10.22 5.36 -16.64
CA TRP A 137 11.06 4.55 -15.73
C TRP A 137 12.48 5.10 -15.58
N ALA A 138 13.05 5.69 -16.64
CA ALA A 138 14.36 6.35 -16.54
C ALA A 138 14.29 7.57 -15.62
N PHE A 139 13.21 8.34 -15.69
CA PHE A 139 12.96 9.49 -14.83
C PHE A 139 12.67 9.05 -13.38
N HIS A 140 11.83 8.06 -13.20
CA HIS A 140 11.46 7.45 -11.92
C HIS A 140 12.69 6.94 -11.16
N ASP A 141 13.49 6.10 -11.83
CA ASP A 141 14.68 5.51 -11.22
C ASP A 141 15.74 6.60 -10.89
N ALA A 142 15.86 7.65 -11.71
CA ALA A 142 16.74 8.79 -11.44
C ALA A 142 16.25 9.61 -10.23
N PHE A 143 14.93 9.83 -10.14
CA PHE A 143 14.33 10.57 -9.04
C PHE A 143 14.60 9.89 -7.69
N TYR A 144 14.40 8.58 -7.60
CA TYR A 144 14.63 7.85 -6.36
C TYR A 144 16.12 7.73 -6.01
N ARG A 145 17.02 7.64 -6.98
CA ARG A 145 18.47 7.69 -6.68
C ARG A 145 18.87 9.00 -6.01
N ASP A 146 18.34 10.11 -6.50
CA ASP A 146 18.70 11.46 -6.07
C ASP A 146 17.63 12.07 -5.13
N GLN A 147 16.77 11.24 -4.52
CA GLN A 147 15.66 11.69 -3.69
C GLN A 147 16.14 12.61 -2.57
N ALA A 148 15.63 13.84 -2.58
CA ALA A 148 15.83 14.80 -1.51
C ALA A 148 14.95 14.50 -0.28
N PRO A 149 15.23 15.08 0.88
CA PRO A 149 14.34 14.98 2.03
C PRO A 149 12.94 15.50 1.72
N GLU A 150 11.94 14.87 2.32
CA GLU A 150 10.53 15.19 2.15
C GLU A 150 10.25 16.67 2.43
N ASN A 151 9.52 17.33 1.53
CA ASN A 151 9.12 18.74 1.61
C ASN A 151 10.28 19.72 1.91
N SER A 152 11.48 19.44 1.39
CA SER A 152 12.66 20.26 1.57
C SER A 152 12.74 21.51 0.67
N GLY A 153 11.80 21.66 -0.24
CA GLY A 153 11.85 22.67 -1.30
C GLY A 153 12.73 22.29 -2.49
N ALA A 154 13.24 21.05 -2.53
CA ALA A 154 14.12 20.58 -3.59
C ALA A 154 13.35 20.18 -4.88
N VAL A 155 12.10 19.77 -4.77
CA VAL A 155 11.29 19.40 -5.92
C VAL A 155 10.59 20.65 -6.46
N THR A 156 11.19 21.21 -7.52
CA THR A 156 10.72 22.39 -8.22
C THR A 156 10.60 22.08 -9.70
N GLU A 157 9.85 22.90 -10.46
CA GLU A 157 9.83 22.77 -11.92
C GLU A 157 11.24 22.83 -12.51
N GLN A 158 12.09 23.69 -11.97
CA GLN A 158 13.48 23.84 -12.43
C GLN A 158 14.31 22.56 -12.18
N SER A 159 14.18 21.93 -11.02
CA SER A 159 14.87 20.65 -10.73
C SER A 159 14.36 19.51 -11.63
N LEU A 160 13.05 19.45 -11.89
CA LEU A 160 12.46 18.46 -12.81
C LEU A 160 12.88 18.70 -14.27
N MET A 161 12.97 19.96 -14.71
CA MET A 161 13.54 20.30 -16.04
C MET A 161 15.01 19.88 -16.16
N ALA A 162 15.80 20.03 -15.10
CA ALA A 162 17.19 19.56 -15.10
C ALA A 162 17.25 18.02 -15.20
N MET A 163 16.39 17.29 -14.49
CA MET A 163 16.29 15.85 -14.62
C MET A 163 15.86 15.42 -16.02
N ALA A 164 14.85 16.09 -16.60
CA ALA A 164 14.40 15.82 -17.96
C ALA A 164 15.54 16.00 -18.99
N ARG A 165 16.32 17.08 -18.86
CA ARG A 165 17.49 17.34 -19.69
C ARG A 165 18.54 16.26 -19.55
N ASN A 166 18.84 15.85 -18.31
CA ASN A 166 19.82 14.79 -18.04
C ASN A 166 19.36 13.41 -18.57
N ALA A 167 18.06 13.19 -18.65
CA ALA A 167 17.46 12.02 -19.26
C ALA A 167 17.36 12.10 -20.80
N GLY A 168 17.84 13.20 -21.42
CA GLY A 168 17.81 13.39 -22.88
C GLY A 168 16.45 13.71 -23.46
N LEU A 169 15.51 14.20 -22.63
CA LEU A 169 14.17 14.57 -23.07
C LEU A 169 14.14 15.96 -23.72
N ASP A 170 13.16 16.16 -24.58
CA ASP A 170 12.78 17.49 -25.05
C ASP A 170 12.20 18.29 -23.88
N VAL A 171 12.96 19.27 -23.41
CA VAL A 171 12.62 20.07 -22.21
C VAL A 171 11.43 20.98 -22.47
N ASP A 172 11.28 21.55 -23.67
CA ASP A 172 10.15 22.43 -23.98
C ASP A 172 8.83 21.63 -23.99
N ARG A 173 8.87 20.45 -24.59
CA ARG A 173 7.75 19.50 -24.54
C ARG A 173 7.47 19.03 -23.11
N PHE A 174 8.52 18.73 -22.33
CA PHE A 174 8.36 18.33 -20.93
C PHE A 174 7.64 19.41 -20.09
N VAL A 175 8.02 20.68 -20.27
CA VAL A 175 7.38 21.82 -19.57
C VAL A 175 5.92 21.97 -19.99
N ALA A 176 5.63 21.86 -21.29
CA ALA A 176 4.25 21.91 -21.78
C ALA A 176 3.41 20.76 -21.21
N ASP A 177 3.95 19.53 -21.19
CA ASP A 177 3.30 18.36 -20.62
C ASP A 177 3.14 18.48 -19.10
N LEU A 178 4.13 19.00 -18.38
CA LEU A 178 4.06 19.25 -16.93
C LEU A 178 2.91 20.19 -16.55
N ALA A 179 2.60 21.17 -17.42
CA ALA A 179 1.51 22.13 -17.25
C ALA A 179 0.14 21.58 -17.68
N ASP A 180 0.10 20.45 -18.41
CA ASP A 180 -1.16 19.92 -18.97
C ASP A 180 -2.12 19.45 -17.89
N PRO A 181 -3.36 19.98 -17.84
CA PRO A 181 -4.40 19.51 -16.91
C PRO A 181 -4.67 18.01 -16.99
N ALA A 182 -4.55 17.39 -18.15
CA ALA A 182 -4.78 15.95 -18.31
C ALA A 182 -3.79 15.09 -17.48
N ILE A 183 -2.56 15.58 -17.28
CA ILE A 183 -1.57 14.94 -16.39
C ILE A 183 -1.99 15.11 -14.91
N ALA A 184 -2.42 16.30 -14.53
CA ALA A 184 -2.93 16.54 -13.18
C ALA A 184 -4.14 15.65 -12.86
N ASP A 185 -5.08 15.53 -13.81
CA ASP A 185 -6.25 14.65 -13.70
C ASP A 185 -5.85 13.18 -13.62
N ALA A 186 -4.79 12.76 -14.30
CA ALA A 186 -4.31 11.38 -14.22
C ALA A 186 -3.74 11.05 -12.83
N VAL A 187 -2.95 11.95 -12.25
CA VAL A 187 -2.46 11.81 -10.86
C VAL A 187 -3.62 11.75 -9.87
N GLU A 188 -4.65 12.59 -10.05
CA GLU A 188 -5.81 12.58 -9.14
C GLU A 188 -6.69 11.34 -9.33
N ARG A 189 -6.79 10.78 -10.53
CA ARG A 189 -7.46 9.49 -10.75
C ARG A 189 -6.81 8.39 -9.94
N ASP A 190 -5.49 8.21 -10.01
CA ASP A 190 -4.79 7.20 -9.24
C ASP A 190 -4.97 7.39 -7.72
N ARG A 191 -4.97 8.63 -7.25
CA ARG A 191 -5.28 8.96 -5.85
C ARG A 191 -6.72 8.61 -5.48
N SER A 192 -7.66 8.81 -6.40
CA SER A 192 -9.07 8.43 -6.21
C SER A 192 -9.22 6.91 -6.14
N ASP A 193 -8.53 6.18 -7.00
CA ASP A 193 -8.52 4.73 -7.02
C ASP A 193 -7.93 4.16 -5.72
N ALA A 194 -6.81 4.71 -5.26
CA ALA A 194 -6.24 4.35 -3.97
C ALA A 194 -7.26 4.51 -2.82
N ARG A 195 -8.01 5.63 -2.79
CA ARG A 195 -9.07 5.85 -1.78
C ARG A 195 -10.18 4.80 -1.88
N GLN A 196 -10.63 4.45 -3.08
CA GLN A 196 -11.67 3.44 -3.30
C GLN A 196 -11.22 2.04 -2.86
N LEU A 197 -9.94 1.73 -3.07
CA LEU A 197 -9.31 0.48 -2.63
C LEU A 197 -8.95 0.47 -1.15
N GLY A 198 -9.13 1.59 -0.42
CA GLY A 198 -8.73 1.71 0.99
C GLY A 198 -7.23 1.79 1.19
N ILE A 199 -6.46 2.14 0.17
CA ILE A 199 -5.01 2.32 0.24
C ILE A 199 -4.72 3.66 0.93
N THR A 200 -4.08 3.60 2.09
CA THR A 200 -3.82 4.74 2.96
C THR A 200 -2.34 5.03 3.17
N HIS A 201 -1.47 4.13 2.78
CA HIS A 201 -0.02 4.24 2.96
C HIS A 201 0.73 3.96 1.65
N VAL A 202 1.95 4.44 1.56
CA VAL A 202 2.88 4.20 0.45
C VAL A 202 4.18 3.60 1.01
N PRO A 203 4.83 2.69 0.26
CA PRO A 203 4.27 2.01 -0.91
C PRO A 203 3.14 1.07 -0.51
N SER A 204 2.21 0.78 -1.42
CA SER A 204 1.20 -0.28 -1.28
C SER A 204 1.11 -1.05 -2.59
N PHE A 205 0.76 -2.32 -2.50
CA PHE A 205 0.79 -3.22 -3.66
C PHE A 205 -0.52 -3.97 -3.79
N LEU A 206 -1.04 -4.06 -5.01
CA LEU A 206 -2.11 -4.98 -5.35
C LEU A 206 -1.53 -6.06 -6.27
N VAL A 207 -1.46 -7.29 -5.78
CA VAL A 207 -0.99 -8.45 -6.53
C VAL A 207 -2.19 -9.29 -6.95
N ASN A 208 -2.64 -9.14 -8.18
CA ASN A 208 -3.93 -9.62 -8.65
C ASN A 208 -5.07 -9.16 -7.70
N ASP A 209 -5.56 -10.06 -6.83
CA ASP A 209 -6.67 -9.77 -5.90
C ASP A 209 -6.20 -9.56 -4.44
N GLU A 210 -4.90 -9.61 -4.18
CA GLU A 210 -4.34 -9.47 -2.84
C GLU A 210 -3.73 -8.09 -2.61
N LEU A 211 -4.36 -7.31 -1.73
CA LEU A 211 -3.92 -5.96 -1.38
C LEU A 211 -2.99 -5.99 -0.16
N LEU A 212 -1.80 -5.43 -0.34
CA LEU A 212 -0.77 -5.27 0.68
C LEU A 212 -0.56 -3.79 0.97
N ILE A 213 -0.98 -3.31 2.13
CA ILE A 213 -0.86 -1.89 2.50
C ILE A 213 0.45 -1.64 3.25
N GLY A 214 1.21 -0.64 2.80
CA GLY A 214 2.49 -0.25 3.37
C GLY A 214 3.67 -1.05 2.83
N ALA A 215 4.87 -0.68 3.27
CA ALA A 215 6.11 -1.31 2.84
C ALA A 215 6.12 -2.82 3.15
N GLN A 216 6.53 -3.61 2.19
CA GLN A 216 6.61 -5.07 2.28
C GLN A 216 8.06 -5.54 2.12
N SER A 217 8.40 -6.66 2.76
CA SER A 217 9.65 -7.33 2.47
C SER A 217 9.62 -8.00 1.10
N LEU A 218 10.79 -8.12 0.47
CA LEU A 218 10.93 -8.86 -0.79
C LEU A 218 10.37 -10.29 -0.70
N ASP A 219 10.62 -10.97 0.43
CA ASP A 219 10.12 -12.34 0.65
C ASP A 219 8.58 -12.39 0.75
N THR A 220 7.96 -11.35 1.31
CA THR A 220 6.49 -11.26 1.33
C THR A 220 5.95 -11.10 -0.08
N LEU A 221 6.53 -10.19 -0.88
CA LEU A 221 6.11 -9.96 -2.26
C LEU A 221 6.30 -11.21 -3.12
N ARG A 222 7.46 -11.87 -3.02
CA ARG A 222 7.71 -13.15 -3.73
C ARG A 222 6.65 -14.19 -3.41
N ARG A 223 6.39 -14.41 -2.12
CA ARG A 223 5.39 -15.40 -1.69
C ARG A 223 3.99 -15.10 -2.23
N VAL A 224 3.58 -13.83 -2.25
CA VAL A 224 2.26 -13.43 -2.76
C VAL A 224 2.20 -13.54 -4.28
N ILE A 225 3.25 -13.13 -4.99
CA ILE A 225 3.37 -13.28 -6.45
C ILE A 225 3.31 -14.76 -6.85
N ASP A 226 4.09 -15.62 -6.18
CA ASP A 226 4.12 -17.05 -6.47
C ASP A 226 2.74 -17.71 -6.21
N ALA A 227 2.07 -17.31 -5.12
CA ALA A 227 0.71 -17.79 -4.83
C ALA A 227 -0.32 -17.30 -5.86
N ALA A 228 -0.18 -16.07 -6.36
CA ALA A 228 -1.03 -15.53 -7.42
C ALA A 228 -0.80 -16.27 -8.76
N ALA A 229 0.45 -16.58 -9.10
CA ALA A 229 0.80 -17.31 -10.31
C ALA A 229 0.21 -18.71 -10.35
N VAL A 230 0.10 -19.39 -9.22
CA VAL A 230 -0.54 -20.74 -9.13
C VAL A 230 -2.04 -20.66 -9.34
N LYS A 231 -2.68 -19.53 -9.01
CA LYS A 231 -4.15 -19.33 -9.14
C LYS A 231 -4.56 -18.79 -10.52
N ALA A 232 -3.60 -18.28 -11.28
CA ALA A 232 -3.87 -17.75 -12.61
C ALA A 232 -4.30 -18.88 -13.55
N PRO A 233 -5.27 -18.65 -14.46
CA PRO A 233 -5.79 -19.65 -15.40
C PRO A 233 -4.76 -20.12 -16.42
#